data_6e9990b57bf13e36ad4ea2cc55d87c62
#
_entry.id   6e9990b57bf13e36ad4ea2cc55d87c62
#
_cell.length_a   1.000
_cell.length_b   1.000
_cell.length_c   1.000
_cell.angle_alpha   90.00
_cell.angle_beta   90.00
_cell.angle_gamma   90.00
#
_symmetry.space_group_name_H-M   'P 1'
#
loop_
_entity.id
_entity.type
_entity.pdbx_description
1 polymer ?
#
loop_
_entity_poly.entity_id
_entity_poly.type
_entity_poly.pdbx_seq_one_letter_code
_entity_poly.pdbx_strand_id
1 'polypeptide(L)'
;MARSALAQETVFALRETIARLEGKPIPALAAAQAQATADGQERERSGREDRPARLATGVAVLDEALEGGVPLDAITEIRSRAFLDAGVASGFAFALSARLQAGAQGGVGTLPVLWIAERMASQEVGAPYPLGIRGVGLSTTQFFHAFPNRIDEALWLAEAALGSGAFGMTILEVRGNPKAFGLTESRRLALRAKAAGRPLFVLRHAAQEEASSTTFRFLAEPALAGERRLPDGSMLGGSIGHPVFRLTLEKSRNPAPLSLFLAWNAHDRQFTCVDDPIRHAVPEGRAAAHSRASLPAAFNRQDPAPALGSLLAFDRQASGRAGPFERAS
;
A
#
# COMPACT_ATOMS: atom_id res chain seq x y z
N MET A 1 -0.20 -26.92 17.81
CA MET A 1 -1.58 -27.05 18.33
C MET A 1 -1.71 -26.57 19.77
N ALA A 2 -0.84 -26.91 20.73
CA ALA A 2 -0.99 -26.52 22.15
C ALA A 2 -0.91 -25.00 22.46
N ARG A 3 -0.13 -24.22 21.71
CA ARG A 3 -0.04 -22.74 21.90
C ARG A 3 -1.28 -21.96 21.45
N SER A 4 -2.03 -22.51 20.48
CA SER A 4 -3.29 -21.91 20.01
C SER A 4 -4.42 -22.08 21.02
N ALA A 5 -4.46 -23.23 21.70
CA ALA A 5 -5.45 -23.51 22.74
C ALA A 5 -5.27 -22.59 23.97
N LEU A 6 -4.03 -22.39 24.42
CA LEU A 6 -3.71 -21.51 25.56
C LEU A 6 -4.05 -20.02 25.26
N ALA A 7 -3.82 -19.55 24.04
CA ALA A 7 -4.19 -18.18 23.65
C ALA A 7 -5.71 -17.99 23.61
N GLN A 8 -6.44 -18.98 23.12
CA GLN A 8 -7.91 -18.95 23.15
C GLN A 8 -8.47 -18.97 24.56
N GLU A 9 -7.92 -19.79 25.45
CA GLU A 9 -8.32 -19.88 26.85
C GLU A 9 -8.09 -18.56 27.60
N THR A 10 -6.97 -17.89 27.33
CA THR A 10 -6.65 -16.57 27.90
C THR A 10 -7.62 -15.50 27.44
N VAL A 11 -7.99 -15.50 26.15
CA VAL A 11 -8.98 -14.58 25.56
C VAL A 11 -10.37 -14.84 26.14
N PHE A 12 -10.74 -16.09 26.35
CA PHE A 12 -12.01 -16.45 26.99
C PHE A 12 -12.07 -15.96 28.46
N ALA A 13 -11.01 -16.19 29.23
CA ALA A 13 -10.93 -15.73 30.62
C ALA A 13 -11.01 -14.21 30.75
N LEU A 14 -10.36 -13.48 29.82
CA LEU A 14 -10.41 -12.03 29.78
C LEU A 14 -11.81 -11.51 29.45
N ARG A 15 -12.50 -12.13 28.48
CA ARG A 15 -13.88 -11.80 28.12
C ARG A 15 -14.87 -12.07 29.24
N GLU A 16 -14.69 -13.16 29.97
CA GLU A 16 -15.50 -13.48 31.14
C GLU A 16 -15.29 -12.45 32.27
N THR A 17 -14.05 -12.03 32.47
CA THR A 17 -13.72 -10.99 33.46
C THR A 17 -14.33 -9.64 33.07
N ILE A 18 -14.28 -9.27 31.82
CA ILE A 18 -14.90 -8.03 31.29
C ILE A 18 -16.43 -8.10 31.43
N ALA A 19 -17.06 -9.21 31.09
CA ALA A 19 -18.51 -9.38 31.23
C ALA A 19 -18.96 -9.28 32.66
N ARG A 20 -18.16 -9.83 33.59
CA ARG A 20 -18.41 -9.74 35.05
C ARG A 20 -18.26 -8.31 35.58
N LEU A 21 -17.28 -7.55 35.05
CA LEU A 21 -17.07 -6.14 35.44
C LEU A 21 -18.15 -5.22 34.83
N GLU A 22 -18.67 -5.57 33.66
CA GLU A 22 -19.75 -4.83 32.98
C GLU A 22 -21.16 -5.20 33.49
N GLY A 23 -21.29 -6.14 34.41
CA GLY A 23 -22.58 -6.57 34.99
C GLY A 23 -23.55 -7.21 33.98
N LYS A 24 -23.04 -7.73 32.86
CA LYS A 24 -23.85 -8.39 31.83
C LYS A 24 -24.10 -9.86 32.21
N PRO A 25 -25.33 -10.36 32.09
CA PRO A 25 -25.66 -11.75 32.42
C PRO A 25 -24.98 -12.75 31.47
N ILE A 26 -24.28 -13.69 32.04
CA ILE A 26 -23.54 -14.78 31.33
C ILE A 26 -24.37 -15.58 30.32
N PRO A 27 -25.71 -15.75 30.45
CA PRO A 27 -26.53 -16.44 29.45
C PRO A 27 -26.48 -15.85 28.03
N ALA A 28 -26.24 -14.53 27.92
CA ALA A 28 -26.14 -13.86 26.62
C ALA A 28 -24.88 -14.27 25.84
N LEU A 29 -23.80 -14.64 26.53
CA LEU A 29 -22.57 -15.13 25.90
C LEU A 29 -22.74 -16.57 25.39
N ALA A 30 -23.45 -17.41 26.14
CA ALA A 30 -23.76 -18.78 25.76
C ALA A 30 -24.75 -18.82 24.54
N ALA A 31 -25.72 -17.91 24.52
CA ALA A 31 -26.64 -17.76 23.40
C ALA A 31 -25.92 -17.21 22.13
N ALA A 32 -25.01 -16.25 22.30
CA ALA A 32 -24.21 -15.72 21.17
C ALA A 32 -23.22 -16.78 20.64
N GLN A 33 -22.67 -17.62 21.50
CA GLN A 33 -21.83 -18.74 21.09
C GLN A 33 -22.64 -19.87 20.39
N ALA A 34 -23.84 -20.19 20.91
CA ALA A 34 -24.74 -21.16 20.29
C ALA A 34 -25.21 -20.66 18.90
N GLN A 35 -25.49 -19.36 18.77
CA GLN A 35 -25.84 -18.74 17.51
C GLN A 35 -24.66 -18.70 16.53
N ALA A 36 -23.44 -18.39 17.01
CA ALA A 36 -22.25 -18.40 16.17
C ALA A 36 -21.87 -19.82 15.70
N THR A 37 -22.13 -20.85 16.52
CA THR A 37 -21.93 -22.25 16.13
C THR A 37 -23.03 -22.76 15.18
N ALA A 38 -24.28 -22.34 15.37
CA ALA A 38 -25.37 -22.63 14.47
C ALA A 38 -25.17 -21.97 13.09
N ASP A 39 -24.82 -20.68 13.06
CA ASP A 39 -24.44 -19.94 11.85
C ASP A 39 -23.20 -20.54 11.16
N GLY A 40 -22.25 -21.07 11.92
CA GLY A 40 -21.08 -21.80 11.39
C GLY A 40 -21.48 -23.11 10.72
N GLN A 41 -22.39 -23.88 11.34
CA GLN A 41 -22.86 -25.17 10.79
C GLN A 41 -23.84 -24.99 9.61
N GLU A 42 -24.67 -23.95 9.60
CA GLU A 42 -25.50 -23.61 8.45
C GLU A 42 -24.64 -23.14 7.26
N ARG A 43 -23.57 -22.39 7.51
CA ARG A 43 -22.59 -21.99 6.47
C ARG A 43 -21.80 -23.18 5.91
N GLU A 44 -21.49 -24.17 6.70
CA GLU A 44 -20.88 -25.43 6.22
C GLU A 44 -21.86 -26.30 5.40
N ARG A 45 -23.14 -26.25 5.71
CA ARG A 45 -24.20 -27.04 5.01
C ARG A 45 -24.68 -26.36 3.72
N SER A 46 -24.68 -25.03 3.61
CA SER A 46 -24.97 -24.31 2.37
C SER A 46 -23.83 -24.33 1.36
N GLY A 47 -22.88 -25.17 1.59
CA GLY A 47 -21.73 -25.61 0.87
C GLY A 47 -21.45 -25.00 -0.50
N ARG A 48 -20.24 -24.61 -0.71
CA ARG A 48 -19.49 -24.42 -1.98
C ARG A 48 -19.90 -23.30 -2.94
N GLU A 49 -21.14 -22.77 -2.92
CA GLU A 49 -21.57 -21.76 -3.90
C GLU A 49 -21.47 -20.31 -3.43
N ASP A 50 -21.23 -20.05 -2.15
CA ASP A 50 -21.23 -18.67 -1.60
C ASP A 50 -19.96 -18.29 -0.84
N ARG A 51 -18.80 -18.86 -1.21
CA ARG A 51 -17.54 -18.32 -0.71
C ARG A 51 -17.27 -16.99 -1.41
N PRO A 52 -17.09 -15.89 -0.65
CA PRO A 52 -16.76 -14.60 -1.25
C PRO A 52 -15.53 -14.75 -2.15
N ALA A 53 -15.62 -14.16 -3.34
CA ALA A 53 -14.52 -14.21 -4.31
C ALA A 53 -13.26 -13.62 -3.68
N ARG A 54 -12.13 -14.29 -3.88
CA ARG A 54 -10.83 -13.92 -3.33
C ARG A 54 -9.81 -13.76 -4.44
N LEU A 55 -8.94 -12.76 -4.30
CA LEU A 55 -7.78 -12.59 -5.15
C LEU A 55 -6.59 -13.32 -4.51
N ALA A 56 -6.24 -14.49 -5.05
CA ALA A 56 -5.05 -15.18 -4.61
C ALA A 56 -3.80 -14.34 -4.91
N THR A 57 -2.93 -14.15 -3.93
CA THR A 57 -1.66 -13.43 -4.13
C THR A 57 -0.65 -14.28 -4.89
N GLY A 58 -0.81 -15.60 -4.87
CA GLY A 58 0.10 -16.59 -5.44
C GLY A 58 1.22 -16.99 -4.48
N VAL A 59 1.22 -16.45 -3.26
CA VAL A 59 2.14 -16.81 -2.19
C VAL A 59 1.36 -17.64 -1.17
N ALA A 60 1.60 -18.95 -1.13
CA ALA A 60 0.81 -19.91 -0.36
C ALA A 60 0.65 -19.52 1.12
N VAL A 61 1.75 -19.12 1.78
CA VAL A 61 1.73 -18.71 3.20
C VAL A 61 0.86 -17.48 3.43
N LEU A 62 0.90 -16.51 2.51
CA LEU A 62 0.06 -15.32 2.60
C LEU A 62 -1.39 -15.65 2.28
N ASP A 63 -1.64 -16.43 1.23
CA ASP A 63 -2.99 -16.83 0.84
C ASP A 63 -3.67 -17.65 1.95
N GLU A 64 -2.93 -18.53 2.64
CA GLU A 64 -3.44 -19.25 3.81
C GLU A 64 -3.80 -18.31 4.96
N ALA A 65 -2.93 -17.33 5.28
CA ALA A 65 -3.20 -16.33 6.31
C ALA A 65 -4.39 -15.43 5.98
N LEU A 66 -4.67 -15.23 4.69
CA LEU A 66 -5.80 -14.47 4.15
C LEU A 66 -7.03 -15.34 3.85
N GLU A 67 -7.05 -16.60 4.31
CA GLU A 67 -8.17 -17.53 4.08
C GLU A 67 -8.47 -17.79 2.58
N GLY A 68 -7.45 -17.79 1.74
CA GLY A 68 -7.53 -18.02 0.30
C GLY A 68 -7.24 -16.79 -0.56
N GLY A 69 -6.78 -15.70 0.03
CA GLY A 69 -6.37 -14.48 -0.67
C GLY A 69 -7.09 -13.21 -0.20
N VAL A 70 -6.83 -12.11 -0.88
CA VAL A 70 -7.44 -10.80 -0.57
C VAL A 70 -8.93 -10.83 -0.94
N PRO A 71 -9.86 -10.48 -0.02
CA PRO A 71 -11.29 -10.52 -0.29
C PRO A 71 -11.67 -9.47 -1.34
N LEU A 72 -12.55 -9.85 -2.27
CA LEU A 72 -13.07 -8.97 -3.31
C LEU A 72 -14.39 -8.30 -2.94
N ASP A 73 -14.90 -8.53 -1.73
CA ASP A 73 -16.15 -7.99 -1.21
C ASP A 73 -15.97 -7.27 0.14
N ALA A 74 -14.75 -6.84 0.44
CA ALA A 74 -14.44 -6.27 1.75
C ALA A 74 -13.42 -5.14 1.67
N ILE A 75 -13.15 -4.52 2.84
CA ILE A 75 -12.09 -3.53 2.98
C ILE A 75 -10.78 -4.23 3.39
N THR A 76 -9.72 -3.93 2.66
CA THR A 76 -8.34 -4.23 3.05
C THR A 76 -7.62 -2.90 3.29
N GLU A 77 -7.03 -2.74 4.48
CA GLU A 77 -6.26 -1.56 4.85
C GLU A 77 -4.77 -1.82 4.67
N ILE A 78 -4.08 -0.89 4.05
CA ILE A 78 -2.63 -0.90 3.88
C ILE A 78 -2.11 0.41 4.45
N ARG A 79 -1.32 0.35 5.50
CA ARG A 79 -0.78 1.55 6.13
C ARG A 79 0.73 1.63 6.00
N SER A 80 1.25 2.85 6.03
CA SER A 80 2.67 3.14 6.23
C SER A 80 2.88 3.92 7.53
N ARG A 81 4.04 3.75 8.17
CA ARG A 81 4.38 4.45 9.42
C ARG A 81 4.68 5.92 9.18
N ALA A 82 5.26 6.22 8.03
CA ALA A 82 5.67 7.57 7.65
C ALA A 82 5.25 7.87 6.21
N PHE A 83 5.19 9.16 5.85
CA PHE A 83 4.96 9.57 4.46
C PHE A 83 6.06 9.10 3.51
N LEU A 84 7.30 8.99 4.01
CA LEU A 84 8.43 8.48 3.25
C LEU A 84 8.19 7.05 2.75
N ASP A 85 7.41 6.26 3.48
CA ASP A 85 7.08 4.87 3.15
C ASP A 85 5.79 4.75 2.32
N ALA A 86 5.14 5.86 1.99
CA ALA A 86 3.85 5.85 1.27
C ALA A 86 3.95 5.14 -0.08
N GLY A 87 5.07 5.31 -0.79
CA GLY A 87 5.32 4.65 -2.07
C GLY A 87 5.29 3.13 -2.00
N VAL A 88 5.62 2.55 -0.83
CA VAL A 88 5.56 1.09 -0.61
C VAL A 88 4.11 0.62 -0.51
N ALA A 89 3.29 1.31 0.29
CA ALA A 89 1.87 1.00 0.43
C ALA A 89 1.13 1.15 -0.90
N SER A 90 1.38 2.24 -1.63
CA SER A 90 0.82 2.49 -2.96
C SER A 90 1.29 1.46 -3.99
N GLY A 91 2.59 1.12 -3.98
CA GLY A 91 3.17 0.10 -4.86
C GLY A 91 2.56 -1.29 -4.64
N PHE A 92 2.34 -1.68 -3.38
CA PHE A 92 1.66 -2.94 -3.08
C PHE A 92 0.20 -2.95 -3.54
N ALA A 93 -0.54 -1.85 -3.33
CA ALA A 93 -1.91 -1.71 -3.84
C ALA A 93 -1.97 -1.77 -5.38
N PHE A 94 -1.03 -1.14 -6.07
CA PHE A 94 -0.91 -1.24 -7.54
C PHE A 94 -0.59 -2.67 -8.00
N ALA A 95 0.30 -3.37 -7.32
CA ALA A 95 0.63 -4.75 -7.62
C ALA A 95 -0.58 -5.67 -7.49
N LEU A 96 -1.37 -5.52 -6.42
CA LEU A 96 -2.64 -6.24 -6.25
C LEU A 96 -3.66 -5.88 -7.33
N SER A 97 -3.74 -4.59 -7.71
CA SER A 97 -4.61 -4.12 -8.80
C SER A 97 -4.22 -4.71 -10.15
N ALA A 98 -2.91 -4.75 -10.45
CA ALA A 98 -2.38 -5.34 -11.68
C ALA A 98 -2.64 -6.86 -11.73
N ARG A 99 -2.53 -7.53 -10.58
CA ARG A 99 -2.86 -8.95 -10.47
C ARG A 99 -4.35 -9.20 -10.65
N LEU A 100 -5.21 -8.35 -10.11
CA LEU A 100 -6.65 -8.43 -10.33
C LEU A 100 -7.01 -8.26 -11.81
N GLN A 101 -6.39 -7.30 -12.50
CA GLN A 101 -6.59 -7.10 -13.95
C GLN A 101 -6.07 -8.28 -14.80
N ALA A 102 -5.07 -9.02 -14.32
CA ALA A 102 -4.55 -10.20 -15.02
C ALA A 102 -5.44 -11.43 -14.84
N GLY A 103 -6.14 -11.52 -13.72
CA GLY A 103 -7.02 -12.64 -13.39
C GLY A 103 -8.40 -12.49 -14.03
N ALA A 104 -8.79 -13.44 -14.87
CA ALA A 104 -10.14 -13.49 -15.46
C ALA A 104 -11.25 -13.84 -14.44
N GLN A 105 -11.02 -13.62 -13.15
CA GLN A 105 -11.94 -14.06 -12.10
C GLN A 105 -13.18 -13.17 -12.05
N GLY A 106 -14.31 -13.70 -12.46
CA GLY A 106 -15.63 -13.12 -12.25
C GLY A 106 -15.91 -11.79 -12.97
N GLY A 107 -15.19 -11.44 -14.04
CA GLY A 107 -15.38 -10.18 -14.77
C GLY A 107 -14.89 -8.93 -14.04
N VAL A 108 -14.46 -9.03 -12.79
CA VAL A 108 -13.97 -7.90 -11.99
C VAL A 108 -12.67 -7.33 -12.55
N GLY A 109 -11.79 -8.19 -13.07
CA GLY A 109 -10.50 -7.78 -13.64
C GLY A 109 -10.59 -6.98 -14.95
N THR A 110 -11.73 -7.00 -15.63
CA THR A 110 -11.95 -6.21 -16.85
C THR A 110 -12.42 -4.78 -16.57
N LEU A 111 -12.82 -4.50 -15.33
CA LEU A 111 -13.29 -3.20 -14.93
C LEU A 111 -12.13 -2.29 -14.50
N PRO A 112 -12.29 -0.97 -14.65
CA PRO A 112 -11.25 -0.03 -14.28
C PRO A 112 -11.01 0.04 -12.77
N VAL A 113 -9.82 0.53 -12.40
CA VAL A 113 -9.44 0.88 -11.03
C VAL A 113 -9.70 2.36 -10.80
N LEU A 114 -10.34 2.70 -9.70
CA LEU A 114 -10.48 4.07 -9.24
C LEU A 114 -9.56 4.34 -8.05
N TRP A 115 -8.72 5.36 -8.19
CA TRP A 115 -7.89 5.91 -7.12
C TRP A 115 -8.49 7.23 -6.64
N ILE A 116 -8.84 7.29 -5.39
CA ILE A 116 -9.38 8.48 -4.74
C ILE A 116 -8.33 8.94 -3.72
N ALA A 117 -7.71 10.09 -3.96
CA ALA A 117 -6.73 10.68 -3.05
C ALA A 117 -7.26 12.02 -2.55
N GLU A 118 -7.46 12.13 -1.24
CA GLU A 118 -7.72 13.44 -0.64
C GLU A 118 -6.59 14.39 -0.96
N ARG A 119 -6.91 15.66 -1.25
CA ARG A 119 -5.93 16.66 -1.68
C ARG A 119 -4.73 16.77 -0.73
N MET A 120 -4.96 16.73 0.57
CA MET A 120 -3.87 16.80 1.57
C MET A 120 -2.95 15.58 1.50
N ALA A 121 -3.51 14.39 1.31
CA ALA A 121 -2.71 13.18 1.12
C ALA A 121 -1.89 13.28 -0.17
N SER A 122 -2.52 13.69 -1.27
CA SER A 122 -1.86 13.89 -2.57
C SER A 122 -0.74 14.94 -2.55
N GLN A 123 -0.85 15.97 -1.74
CA GLN A 123 0.20 17.00 -1.59
C GLN A 123 1.42 16.46 -0.84
N GLU A 124 1.24 15.56 0.11
CA GLU A 124 2.32 14.97 0.91
C GLU A 124 3.01 13.79 0.20
N VAL A 125 2.23 12.95 -0.46
CA VAL A 125 2.69 11.68 -1.04
C VAL A 125 2.96 11.80 -2.53
N GLY A 126 2.34 12.77 -3.20
CA GLY A 126 2.31 12.90 -4.64
C GLY A 126 1.16 12.12 -5.28
N ALA A 127 0.96 12.35 -6.56
CA ALA A 127 -0.05 11.65 -7.36
C ALA A 127 0.56 10.44 -8.06
N PRO A 128 -0.22 9.38 -8.30
CA PRO A 128 0.22 8.25 -9.11
C PRO A 128 0.73 8.67 -10.48
N TYR A 129 1.97 8.30 -10.78
CA TYR A 129 2.62 8.66 -12.03
C TYR A 129 2.34 7.61 -13.12
N PRO A 130 1.82 7.98 -14.31
CA PRO A 130 1.36 7.02 -15.31
C PRO A 130 2.40 6.00 -15.75
N LEU A 131 3.68 6.40 -15.92
CA LEU A 131 4.75 5.46 -16.29
C LEU A 131 5.07 4.48 -15.16
N GLY A 132 4.99 4.92 -13.89
CA GLY A 132 5.12 4.05 -12.73
C GLY A 132 4.00 3.03 -12.64
N ILE A 133 2.75 3.46 -12.86
CA ILE A 133 1.57 2.59 -12.92
C ILE A 133 1.76 1.51 -13.98
N ARG A 134 2.18 1.91 -15.19
CA ARG A 134 2.50 0.98 -16.28
C ARG A 134 3.66 0.06 -15.93
N GLY A 135 4.69 0.58 -15.26
CA GLY A 135 5.85 -0.18 -14.80
C GLY A 135 5.51 -1.27 -13.80
N VAL A 136 4.44 -1.11 -13.03
CA VAL A 136 3.92 -2.16 -12.14
C VAL A 136 3.07 -3.20 -12.89
N GLY A 137 2.74 -2.98 -14.15
CA GLY A 137 1.94 -3.89 -14.97
C GLY A 137 0.44 -3.58 -14.98
N LEU A 138 0.04 -2.43 -14.44
CA LEU A 138 -1.35 -1.96 -14.44
C LEU A 138 -1.66 -1.20 -15.74
N SER A 139 -2.86 -1.39 -16.31
CA SER A 139 -3.31 -0.67 -17.49
C SER A 139 -3.68 0.77 -17.13
N THR A 140 -3.01 1.74 -17.74
CA THR A 140 -3.30 3.16 -17.55
C THR A 140 -4.61 3.60 -18.21
N THR A 141 -5.09 2.87 -19.23
CA THR A 141 -6.39 3.16 -19.88
C THR A 141 -7.58 2.73 -19.01
N GLN A 142 -7.33 1.90 -18.02
CA GLN A 142 -8.32 1.43 -17.06
C GLN A 142 -8.03 1.96 -15.64
N PHE A 143 -7.38 3.11 -15.54
CA PHE A 143 -7.06 3.74 -14.27
C PHE A 143 -7.64 5.15 -14.21
N PHE A 144 -8.51 5.37 -13.26
CA PHE A 144 -9.16 6.66 -13.00
C PHE A 144 -8.63 7.24 -11.70
N HIS A 145 -8.53 8.55 -11.66
CA HIS A 145 -8.03 9.28 -10.52
C HIS A 145 -8.97 10.41 -10.15
N ALA A 146 -9.32 10.52 -8.88
CA ALA A 146 -10.14 11.57 -8.32
C ALA A 146 -9.42 12.25 -7.16
N PHE A 147 -9.48 13.59 -7.12
CA PHE A 147 -8.83 14.43 -6.11
C PHE A 147 -9.85 15.29 -5.36
N PRO A 148 -10.63 14.71 -4.45
CA PRO A 148 -11.53 15.48 -3.61
C PRO A 148 -10.74 16.42 -2.69
N ASN A 149 -11.34 17.58 -2.39
CA ASN A 149 -10.70 18.57 -1.53
C ASN A 149 -10.78 18.21 -0.04
N ARG A 150 -11.78 17.41 0.33
CA ARG A 150 -12.12 17.08 1.72
C ARG A 150 -12.29 15.57 1.88
N ILE A 151 -11.99 15.10 3.08
CA ILE A 151 -12.15 13.69 3.42
C ILE A 151 -13.61 13.21 3.27
N ASP A 152 -14.60 14.06 3.62
CA ASP A 152 -16.02 13.71 3.48
C ASP A 152 -16.40 13.46 2.02
N GLU A 153 -15.86 14.25 1.10
CA GLU A 153 -16.04 14.06 -0.35
C GLU A 153 -15.36 12.75 -0.83
N ALA A 154 -14.18 12.46 -0.30
CA ALA A 154 -13.45 11.23 -0.61
C ALA A 154 -14.22 9.98 -0.17
N LEU A 155 -14.79 10.02 1.03
CA LEU A 155 -15.63 8.94 1.57
C LEU A 155 -16.90 8.77 0.75
N TRP A 156 -17.55 9.87 0.38
CA TRP A 156 -18.74 9.85 -0.47
C TRP A 156 -18.42 9.26 -1.86
N LEU A 157 -17.31 9.68 -2.49
CA LEU A 157 -16.87 9.13 -3.77
C LEU A 157 -16.58 7.64 -3.68
N ALA A 158 -15.92 7.18 -2.62
CA ALA A 158 -15.66 5.77 -2.41
C ALA A 158 -16.97 4.96 -2.28
N GLU A 159 -17.94 5.49 -1.53
CA GLU A 159 -19.27 4.87 -1.39
C GLU A 159 -20.04 4.83 -2.72
N ALA A 160 -20.02 5.92 -3.48
CA ALA A 160 -20.65 6.02 -4.81
C ALA A 160 -19.98 5.07 -5.81
N ALA A 161 -18.64 4.99 -5.80
CA ALA A 161 -17.89 4.09 -6.67
C ALA A 161 -18.23 2.62 -6.40
N LEU A 162 -18.28 2.21 -5.14
CA LEU A 162 -18.70 0.85 -4.76
C LEU A 162 -20.14 0.58 -5.20
N GLY A 163 -21.05 1.52 -4.97
CA GLY A 163 -22.46 1.36 -5.32
C GLY A 163 -22.73 1.35 -6.83
N SER A 164 -21.88 1.97 -7.64
CA SER A 164 -22.04 2.04 -9.10
C SER A 164 -21.76 0.71 -9.82
N GLY A 165 -20.93 -0.17 -9.22
CA GLY A 165 -20.43 -1.38 -9.88
C GLY A 165 -19.50 -1.13 -11.07
N ALA A 166 -19.19 0.14 -11.39
CA ALA A 166 -18.39 0.53 -12.55
C ALA A 166 -16.90 0.22 -12.41
N PHE A 167 -16.42 0.05 -11.18
CA PHE A 167 -15.01 -0.18 -10.87
C PHE A 167 -14.79 -1.59 -10.36
N GLY A 168 -13.72 -2.24 -10.85
CA GLY A 168 -13.28 -3.54 -10.35
C GLY A 168 -12.60 -3.44 -9.01
N MET A 169 -11.97 -2.29 -8.73
CA MET A 169 -11.29 -1.97 -7.49
C MET A 169 -11.39 -0.47 -7.20
N THR A 170 -11.65 -0.13 -5.95
CA THR A 170 -11.57 1.24 -5.46
C THR A 170 -10.43 1.35 -4.46
N ILE A 171 -9.59 2.34 -4.59
CA ILE A 171 -8.49 2.66 -3.68
C ILE A 171 -8.77 4.03 -3.09
N LEU A 172 -8.83 4.12 -1.77
CA LEU A 172 -9.01 5.35 -1.02
C LEU A 172 -7.74 5.66 -0.26
N GLU A 173 -7.06 6.73 -0.65
CA GLU A 173 -5.83 7.20 -0.04
C GLU A 173 -6.12 8.35 0.93
N VAL A 174 -5.68 8.19 2.17
CA VAL A 174 -5.91 9.18 3.23
C VAL A 174 -4.64 9.42 4.04
N ARG A 175 -4.54 10.63 4.59
CA ARG A 175 -3.47 11.04 5.47
C ARG A 175 -3.81 10.70 6.92
N GLY A 176 -2.95 9.92 7.59
CA GLY A 176 -3.08 9.62 9.02
C GLY A 176 -4.41 8.99 9.41
N ASN A 177 -4.90 9.40 10.56
CA ASN A 177 -6.16 8.97 11.15
C ASN A 177 -7.13 10.16 11.25
N PRO A 178 -7.76 10.58 10.14
CA PRO A 178 -8.68 11.73 10.18
C PRO A 178 -9.93 11.39 11.00
N LYS A 179 -10.36 12.31 11.87
CA LYS A 179 -11.53 12.13 12.75
C LYS A 179 -12.82 11.82 11.98
N ALA A 180 -12.95 12.31 10.75
CA ALA A 180 -14.09 12.06 9.89
C ALA A 180 -14.09 10.66 9.26
N PHE A 181 -13.04 9.86 9.45
CA PHE A 181 -12.96 8.48 8.98
C PHE A 181 -12.66 7.51 10.11
N GLY A 182 -13.62 7.34 10.99
CA GLY A 182 -13.56 6.45 12.13
C GLY A 182 -14.21 5.07 11.88
N LEU A 183 -14.59 4.42 12.97
CA LEU A 183 -15.20 3.08 12.94
C LEU A 183 -16.55 3.06 12.22
N THR A 184 -17.37 4.12 12.39
CA THR A 184 -18.70 4.23 11.77
C THR A 184 -18.61 4.28 10.26
N GLU A 185 -17.75 5.15 9.73
CA GLU A 185 -17.55 5.33 8.29
C GLU A 185 -16.92 4.08 7.67
N SER A 186 -15.93 3.49 8.34
CA SER A 186 -15.32 2.24 7.89
C SER A 186 -16.32 1.09 7.85
N ARG A 187 -17.25 1.02 8.82
CA ARG A 187 -18.33 0.02 8.82
C ARG A 187 -19.31 0.24 7.68
N ARG A 188 -19.70 1.48 7.42
CA ARG A 188 -20.59 1.83 6.30
C ARG A 188 -19.96 1.41 4.96
N LEU A 189 -18.70 1.75 4.73
CA LEU A 189 -17.96 1.36 3.53
C LEU A 189 -17.79 -0.16 3.43
N ALA A 190 -17.55 -0.87 4.54
CA ALA A 190 -17.45 -2.33 4.54
C ALA A 190 -18.78 -3.00 4.11
N LEU A 191 -19.91 -2.50 4.59
CA LEU A 191 -21.22 -2.98 4.17
C LEU A 191 -21.49 -2.70 2.69
N ARG A 192 -21.05 -1.55 2.18
CA ARG A 192 -21.15 -1.21 0.75
C ARG A 192 -20.28 -2.10 -0.11
N ALA A 193 -19.01 -2.33 0.29
CA ALA A 193 -18.09 -3.22 -0.41
C ALA A 193 -18.68 -4.65 -0.50
N LYS A 194 -19.22 -5.15 0.61
CA LYS A 194 -19.87 -6.46 0.69
C LYS A 194 -21.10 -6.54 -0.22
N ALA A 195 -22.00 -5.55 -0.16
CA ALA A 195 -23.20 -5.52 -0.97
C ALA A 195 -22.90 -5.40 -2.47
N ALA A 196 -21.84 -4.69 -2.84
CA ALA A 196 -21.41 -4.53 -4.21
C ALA A 196 -20.59 -5.71 -4.74
N GLY A 197 -20.05 -6.57 -3.86
CA GLY A 197 -19.08 -7.60 -4.24
C GLY A 197 -17.81 -7.00 -4.84
N ARG A 198 -17.35 -5.82 -4.34
CA ARG A 198 -16.21 -5.07 -4.85
C ARG A 198 -15.23 -4.72 -3.74
N PRO A 199 -13.90 -4.89 -3.98
CA PRO A 199 -12.89 -4.57 -2.99
C PRO A 199 -12.69 -3.06 -2.83
N LEU A 200 -12.48 -2.65 -1.59
CA LEU A 200 -12.00 -1.32 -1.24
C LEU A 200 -10.64 -1.45 -0.55
N PHE A 201 -9.61 -0.85 -1.13
CA PHE A 201 -8.33 -0.68 -0.47
C PHE A 201 -8.28 0.69 0.17
N VAL A 202 -7.95 0.73 1.46
CA VAL A 202 -7.73 1.97 2.19
C VAL A 202 -6.24 2.11 2.45
N LEU A 203 -5.62 3.10 1.83
CA LEU A 203 -4.21 3.45 2.08
C LEU A 203 -4.17 4.53 3.16
N ARG A 204 -3.48 4.26 4.27
CA ARG A 204 -3.28 5.22 5.35
C ARG A 204 -1.80 5.53 5.52
N HIS A 205 -1.41 6.77 5.20
CA HIS A 205 -0.02 7.20 5.28
C HIS A 205 0.25 7.96 6.58
N ALA A 206 1.38 7.66 7.21
CA ALA A 206 1.74 8.20 8.54
C ALA A 206 0.63 7.97 9.59
N ALA A 207 -0.01 6.79 9.52
CA ALA A 207 -1.14 6.45 10.37
C ALA A 207 -0.72 5.58 11.56
N GLN A 208 -1.41 5.78 12.68
CA GLN A 208 -1.36 4.88 13.82
C GLN A 208 -2.38 3.75 13.64
N GLU A 209 -2.16 2.66 14.36
CA GLU A 209 -3.14 1.59 14.41
C GLU A 209 -4.41 2.06 15.12
N GLU A 210 -5.55 1.88 14.45
CA GLU A 210 -6.85 2.31 14.96
C GLU A 210 -7.91 1.24 14.72
N ALA A 211 -8.95 1.24 15.54
CA ALA A 211 -10.10 0.37 15.34
C ALA A 211 -10.83 0.71 14.03
N SER A 212 -10.98 -0.28 13.15
CA SER A 212 -11.67 -0.14 11.87
C SER A 212 -12.41 -1.42 11.50
N SER A 213 -13.39 -1.33 10.59
CA SER A 213 -14.15 -2.48 10.07
C SER A 213 -13.47 -3.18 8.91
N THR A 214 -12.14 -3.03 8.76
CA THR A 214 -11.36 -3.71 7.75
C THR A 214 -11.24 -5.20 8.06
N THR A 215 -11.28 -6.04 7.03
CA THR A 215 -11.08 -7.49 7.19
C THR A 215 -9.62 -7.81 7.47
N PHE A 216 -8.73 -7.21 6.69
CA PHE A 216 -7.29 -7.35 6.86
C PHE A 216 -6.63 -5.97 6.93
N ARG A 217 -5.55 -5.88 7.70
CA ARG A 217 -4.67 -4.71 7.76
C ARG A 217 -3.24 -5.14 7.60
N PHE A 218 -2.56 -4.48 6.67
CA PHE A 218 -1.14 -4.62 6.44
C PHE A 218 -0.40 -3.36 6.85
N LEU A 219 0.75 -3.54 7.49
CA LEU A 219 1.79 -2.54 7.54
C LEU A 219 2.74 -2.82 6.37
N ALA A 220 2.92 -1.83 5.50
CA ALA A 220 3.85 -1.90 4.38
C ALA A 220 5.10 -1.06 4.69
N GLU A 221 6.25 -1.69 4.60
CA GLU A 221 7.56 -1.08 4.84
C GLU A 221 8.50 -1.35 3.64
N PRO A 222 9.43 -0.43 3.33
CA PRO A 222 10.38 -0.66 2.25
C PRO A 222 11.33 -1.80 2.59
N ALA A 223 11.76 -2.51 1.56
CA ALA A 223 12.79 -3.52 1.67
C ALA A 223 13.79 -3.38 0.52
N LEU A 224 15.02 -3.85 0.72
CA LEU A 224 16.03 -3.83 -0.31
C LEU A 224 15.65 -4.79 -1.44
N ALA A 225 15.72 -4.31 -2.68
CA ALA A 225 15.65 -5.16 -3.85
C ALA A 225 16.96 -5.93 -4.00
N GLY A 226 16.89 -7.22 -4.31
CA GLY A 226 18.07 -7.99 -4.71
C GLY A 226 18.58 -7.57 -6.09
N GLU A 227 19.66 -8.18 -6.53
CA GLU A 227 20.14 -8.05 -7.90
C GLU A 227 19.20 -8.76 -8.89
N ARG A 228 19.23 -8.32 -10.13
CA ARG A 228 18.40 -8.91 -11.19
C ARG A 228 18.97 -10.29 -11.58
N ARG A 229 18.12 -11.31 -11.53
CA ARG A 229 18.47 -12.63 -12.04
C ARG A 229 18.37 -12.67 -13.55
N LEU A 230 19.37 -13.22 -14.22
CA LEU A 230 19.40 -13.48 -15.65
C LEU A 230 18.75 -14.83 -15.99
N PRO A 231 18.38 -15.05 -17.29
CA PRO A 231 17.76 -16.32 -17.71
C PRO A 231 18.61 -17.56 -17.45
N ASP A 232 19.94 -17.42 -17.40
CA ASP A 232 20.87 -18.50 -17.10
C ASP A 232 20.99 -18.78 -15.58
N GLY A 233 20.25 -18.02 -14.76
CA GLY A 233 20.25 -18.13 -13.29
C GLY A 233 21.34 -17.33 -12.59
N SER A 234 22.26 -16.71 -13.31
CA SER A 234 23.28 -15.81 -12.75
C SER A 234 22.66 -14.49 -12.29
N MET A 235 23.38 -13.74 -11.44
CA MET A 235 22.93 -12.42 -10.95
C MET A 235 23.68 -11.33 -11.71
N LEU A 236 22.95 -10.34 -12.21
CA LEU A 236 23.53 -9.18 -12.86
C LEU A 236 24.00 -8.19 -11.78
N GLY A 237 25.30 -8.21 -11.47
CA GLY A 237 25.90 -7.38 -10.44
C GLY A 237 25.67 -5.88 -10.68
N GLY A 238 25.34 -5.15 -9.61
CA GLY A 238 25.05 -3.72 -9.66
C GLY A 238 23.70 -3.36 -10.28
N SER A 239 22.86 -4.34 -10.61
CA SER A 239 21.48 -4.10 -11.08
C SER A 239 20.50 -4.01 -9.91
N ILE A 240 19.35 -3.39 -10.18
CA ILE A 240 18.19 -3.39 -9.28
C ILE A 240 17.20 -4.42 -9.81
N GLY A 241 16.86 -5.41 -8.98
CA GLY A 241 15.87 -6.43 -9.28
C GLY A 241 14.43 -5.94 -9.11
N HIS A 242 13.54 -6.87 -8.84
CA HIS A 242 12.15 -6.56 -8.59
C HIS A 242 11.95 -5.76 -7.30
N PRO A 243 10.99 -4.83 -7.24
CA PRO A 243 10.65 -4.15 -6.00
C PRO A 243 10.22 -5.16 -4.93
N VAL A 244 10.71 -4.97 -3.71
CA VAL A 244 10.42 -5.82 -2.57
C VAL A 244 9.66 -5.03 -1.52
N PHE A 245 8.58 -5.61 -1.04
CA PHE A 245 7.74 -5.08 0.03
C PHE A 245 7.95 -5.94 1.29
N ARG A 246 8.23 -5.30 2.41
CA ARG A 246 8.08 -5.94 3.71
C ARG A 246 6.65 -5.70 4.17
N LEU A 247 5.87 -6.78 4.31
CA LEU A 247 4.48 -6.72 4.73
C LEU A 247 4.31 -7.41 6.07
N THR A 248 3.71 -6.72 7.01
CA THR A 248 3.29 -7.29 8.29
C THR A 248 1.77 -7.29 8.35
N LEU A 249 1.16 -8.46 8.51
CA LEU A 249 -0.28 -8.61 8.69
C LEU A 249 -0.62 -8.29 10.15
N GLU A 250 -1.14 -7.07 10.39
CA GLU A 250 -1.46 -6.56 11.73
C GLU A 250 -2.86 -6.96 12.20
N LYS A 251 -3.78 -7.11 11.25
CA LYS A 251 -5.15 -7.53 11.53
C LYS A 251 -5.56 -8.65 10.59
N SER A 252 -5.97 -9.76 11.16
CA SER A 252 -6.61 -10.88 10.48
C SER A 252 -7.53 -11.60 11.46
N ARG A 253 -8.32 -12.54 10.96
CA ARG A 253 -9.09 -13.44 11.81
C ARG A 253 -8.19 -14.47 12.51
N ASN A 254 -7.10 -14.82 11.86
CA ASN A 254 -6.05 -15.66 12.46
C ASN A 254 -5.05 -14.75 13.17
N PRO A 255 -4.92 -14.82 14.51
CA PRO A 255 -4.14 -13.87 15.30
C PRO A 255 -2.61 -14.04 15.20
N ALA A 256 -2.11 -14.93 14.39
CA ALA A 256 -0.66 -15.10 14.24
C ALA A 256 -0.05 -13.90 13.48
N PRO A 257 0.90 -13.17 14.07
CA PRO A 257 1.61 -12.12 13.35
C PRO A 257 2.40 -12.76 12.21
N LEU A 258 2.12 -12.33 10.99
CA LEU A 258 2.84 -12.77 9.80
C LEU A 258 3.59 -11.58 9.22
N SER A 259 4.90 -11.69 9.07
CA SER A 259 5.73 -10.73 8.36
C SER A 259 6.47 -11.44 7.23
N LEU A 260 6.35 -10.90 6.02
CA LEU A 260 6.91 -11.49 4.80
C LEU A 260 7.61 -10.43 3.98
N PHE A 261 8.62 -10.84 3.21
CA PHE A 261 9.21 -10.06 2.14
C PHE A 261 8.69 -10.58 0.81
N LEU A 262 8.02 -9.71 0.05
CA LEU A 262 7.42 -10.06 -1.23
C LEU A 262 8.05 -9.27 -2.35
N ALA A 263 8.68 -9.95 -3.29
CA ALA A 263 9.12 -9.36 -4.55
C ALA A 263 7.97 -9.36 -5.56
N TRP A 264 7.81 -8.28 -6.32
CA TRP A 264 6.80 -8.14 -7.35
C TRP A 264 7.40 -8.22 -8.74
N ASN A 265 7.02 -9.23 -9.51
CA ASN A 265 7.34 -9.32 -10.93
C ASN A 265 6.20 -8.69 -11.74
N ALA A 266 6.44 -7.50 -12.29
CA ALA A 266 5.44 -6.77 -13.06
C ALA A 266 5.11 -7.42 -14.42
N HIS A 267 6.05 -8.18 -15.00
CA HIS A 267 5.85 -8.87 -16.26
C HIS A 267 4.85 -10.02 -16.09
N ASP A 268 5.09 -10.87 -15.10
CA ASP A 268 4.26 -12.03 -14.82
C ASP A 268 3.06 -11.70 -13.93
N ARG A 269 3.03 -10.48 -13.37
CA ARG A 269 2.03 -10.00 -12.39
C ARG A 269 1.89 -10.96 -11.20
N GLN A 270 3.02 -11.36 -10.65
CA GLN A 270 3.11 -12.33 -9.57
C GLN A 270 3.97 -11.83 -8.43
N PHE A 271 3.56 -12.19 -7.22
CA PHE A 271 4.39 -12.06 -6.04
C PHE A 271 5.20 -13.33 -5.83
N THR A 272 6.42 -13.16 -5.35
CA THR A 272 7.25 -14.24 -4.85
C THR A 272 7.73 -13.91 -3.45
N CYS A 273 7.68 -14.88 -2.55
CA CYS A 273 8.28 -14.72 -1.24
C CYS A 273 9.80 -14.76 -1.39
N VAL A 274 10.47 -13.81 -0.76
CA VAL A 274 11.93 -13.74 -0.71
C VAL A 274 12.38 -13.74 0.74
N ASP A 275 13.60 -14.22 0.98
CA ASP A 275 14.20 -14.15 2.30
C ASP A 275 14.53 -12.70 2.67
N ASP A 276 14.72 -12.44 3.96
CA ASP A 276 15.11 -11.11 4.45
C ASP A 276 16.37 -10.63 3.72
N PRO A 277 16.28 -9.61 2.87
CA PRO A 277 17.39 -9.17 2.06
C PRO A 277 18.57 -8.61 2.90
N ILE A 278 18.31 -8.21 4.14
CA ILE A 278 19.36 -7.72 5.05
C ILE A 278 20.24 -8.87 5.53
N ARG A 279 19.69 -10.08 5.70
CA ARG A 279 20.48 -11.25 6.12
C ARG A 279 21.48 -11.71 5.08
N HIS A 280 21.23 -11.43 3.81
CA HIS A 280 22.10 -11.80 2.68
C HIS A 280 23.00 -10.64 2.21
N ALA A 281 22.71 -9.40 2.63
CA ALA A 281 23.45 -8.22 2.19
C ALA A 281 24.75 -7.97 2.96
N VAL A 282 25.03 -8.72 4.02
CA VAL A 282 26.30 -8.65 4.75
C VAL A 282 27.11 -9.93 4.46
N PRO A 283 27.92 -9.99 3.39
CA PRO A 283 28.98 -10.98 3.33
C PRO A 283 29.92 -10.67 4.49
N GLU A 284 30.06 -11.61 5.40
CA GLU A 284 31.11 -11.56 6.40
C GLU A 284 32.44 -11.28 5.69
N GLY A 285 32.99 -10.09 5.88
CA GLY A 285 34.32 -9.73 5.40
C GLY A 285 34.46 -8.89 4.13
N ARG A 286 33.40 -8.52 3.42
CA ARG A 286 33.50 -7.43 2.43
C ARG A 286 33.04 -6.13 3.08
N ALA A 287 33.99 -5.26 3.40
CA ALA A 287 33.68 -3.85 3.57
C ALA A 287 32.76 -3.45 2.42
N ALA A 288 31.58 -2.95 2.75
CA ALA A 288 30.69 -2.39 1.75
C ALA A 288 31.54 -1.52 0.86
N ALA A 289 31.60 -1.84 -0.43
CA ALA A 289 32.14 -0.93 -1.40
C ALA A 289 31.28 0.30 -1.26
N HIS A 290 31.69 1.20 -0.38
CA HIS A 290 31.14 2.52 -0.34
C HIS A 290 31.30 3.03 -1.74
N SER A 291 30.23 3.12 -2.48
CA SER A 291 30.13 4.04 -3.57
C SER A 291 30.25 5.43 -2.94
N ARG A 292 31.46 5.74 -2.44
CA ARG A 292 31.88 7.12 -2.48
C ARG A 292 31.80 7.41 -3.94
N ALA A 293 30.80 8.17 -4.34
CA ALA A 293 30.92 8.92 -5.56
C ALA A 293 32.29 9.54 -5.45
N SER A 294 33.25 8.97 -6.15
CA SER A 294 34.54 9.62 -6.35
C SER A 294 34.16 10.84 -7.15
N LEU A 295 33.89 11.94 -6.44
CA LEU A 295 33.76 13.22 -7.08
C LEU A 295 35.02 13.34 -7.95
N PRO A 296 34.86 13.52 -9.27
CA PRO A 296 35.99 13.64 -10.16
C PRO A 296 36.96 14.65 -9.52
N ALA A 297 38.25 14.39 -9.58
CA ALA A 297 39.26 15.26 -8.98
C ALA A 297 39.15 16.73 -9.43
N ALA A 298 38.40 17.01 -10.48
CA ALA A 298 38.02 18.35 -10.92
C ALA A 298 37.18 19.14 -9.89
N PHE A 299 36.45 18.50 -9.00
CA PHE A 299 35.69 19.19 -7.94
C PHE A 299 36.57 19.54 -6.72
N ASN A 300 37.74 18.98 -6.63
CA ASN A 300 38.69 19.28 -5.55
C ASN A 300 39.78 20.27 -5.96
N ARG A 301 39.65 20.91 -7.15
CA ARG A 301 40.50 22.06 -7.48
C ARG A 301 40.01 23.25 -6.68
N GLN A 302 40.85 23.71 -5.80
CA GLN A 302 40.77 25.02 -5.15
C GLN A 302 41.00 26.16 -6.18
N ASP A 303 40.33 26.11 -7.28
CA ASP A 303 40.32 27.13 -8.30
C ASP A 303 38.87 27.21 -8.86
N PRO A 304 38.49 28.28 -9.10
CA PRO A 304 38.84 29.67 -8.95
C PRO A 304 37.64 30.55 -8.75
N ALA A 305 37.63 31.20 -7.66
CA ALA A 305 36.82 32.38 -7.49
C ALA A 305 37.14 33.53 -8.49
N PRO A 306 38.26 33.59 -9.23
CA PRO A 306 38.51 34.70 -10.17
C PRO A 306 37.72 34.63 -11.48
N ALA A 307 37.34 33.47 -11.96
CA ALA A 307 36.69 33.36 -13.27
C ALA A 307 35.20 33.78 -13.29
N LEU A 308 34.51 33.66 -12.16
CA LEU A 308 33.12 34.13 -12.04
C LEU A 308 33.02 35.65 -11.83
N GLY A 309 34.04 36.25 -11.23
CA GLY A 309 34.12 37.71 -11.06
C GLY A 309 34.38 38.45 -12.36
N SER A 310 35.12 37.86 -13.30
CA SER A 310 35.41 38.48 -14.60
C SER A 310 34.27 38.43 -15.58
N LEU A 311 33.40 37.43 -15.49
CA LEU A 311 32.18 37.32 -16.32
C LEU A 311 31.08 38.30 -15.90
N LEU A 312 31.06 38.70 -14.62
CA LEU A 312 30.10 39.71 -14.15
C LEU A 312 30.60 41.13 -14.31
N ALA A 313 31.87 41.38 -14.62
CA ALA A 313 32.44 42.68 -14.88
C ALA A 313 32.26 43.17 -16.31
N PHE A 314 31.83 42.31 -17.24
CA PHE A 314 31.74 42.69 -18.65
C PHE A 314 30.50 43.49 -19.04
N ASP A 315 29.53 43.62 -18.14
CA ASP A 315 28.27 44.32 -18.48
C ASP A 315 28.19 45.76 -17.98
N ARG A 316 29.27 46.26 -17.36
CA ARG A 316 29.27 47.64 -16.84
C ARG A 316 30.01 48.68 -17.71
N GLN A 317 30.68 48.23 -18.79
CA GLN A 317 31.40 49.18 -19.66
C GLN A 317 30.72 49.54 -20.98
N ALA A 318 29.53 48.97 -21.28
CA ALA A 318 28.82 49.25 -22.54
C ALA A 318 27.75 50.34 -22.45
N SER A 319 27.57 50.99 -21.30
CA SER A 319 26.54 52.02 -21.15
C SER A 319 27.07 53.45 -20.96
N GLY A 320 28.28 53.77 -21.42
CA GLY A 320 28.92 55.06 -21.24
C GLY A 320 29.39 55.72 -22.56
N ARG A 321 28.49 55.88 -23.57
CA ARG A 321 28.66 56.87 -24.64
C ARG A 321 27.29 57.24 -25.26
N ALA A 322 26.59 58.12 -24.59
CA ALA A 322 25.57 58.90 -25.27
C ALA A 322 26.22 60.23 -25.60
N GLY A 323 26.49 60.45 -26.87
CA GLY A 323 26.91 61.75 -27.39
C GLY A 323 25.74 62.74 -27.46
N PRO A 324 25.99 64.03 -27.50
CA PRO A 324 24.96 65.06 -27.38
C PRO A 324 24.09 65.15 -28.65
N PHE A 325 22.79 65.15 -28.43
CA PHE A 325 21.82 65.52 -29.46
C PHE A 325 21.86 67.03 -29.71
N GLU A 326 22.32 67.45 -30.85
CA GLU A 326 22.19 68.78 -31.40
C GLU A 326 20.74 68.99 -31.85
N ARG A 327 20.08 70.06 -31.35
CA ARG A 327 18.79 70.54 -31.85
C ARG A 327 19.05 71.40 -33.08
N ALA A 328 18.49 70.99 -34.20
CA ALA A 328 18.30 71.91 -35.33
C ALA A 328 16.82 72.22 -35.52
N SER A 329 16.57 73.47 -35.80
CA SER A 329 15.40 74.30 -35.95
C SER A 329 14.24 73.71 -36.77
#